data_883c4937122e03236794786ff89df63d
#
_entry.id   883c4937122e03236794786ff89df63d
#
_cell.length_a   1.000
_cell.length_b   1.000
_cell.length_c   1.000
_cell.angle_alpha   90.00
_cell.angle_beta   90.00
_cell.angle_gamma   90.00
#
_symmetry.space_group_name_H-M   'P 1'
#
loop_
_entity.id
_entity.type
_entity.pdbx_description
1 polymer ?
#
loop_
_entity_poly.entity_id
_entity_poly.type
_entity_poly.pdbx_seq_one_letter_code
_entity_poly.pdbx_strand_id
1 'polypeptide(L)'
;MLEIKNLQKVYGIPGVSAKPALNGVDLSVGQGELVGLFGENGAGKTTLLKCVLGLLGYAGTITLDGEPVTRANIARLSFATCEHSFFPHLTPAGHRDFYREPFPRWREKRFQALMDFFRLPMNKAPGSFSTGQKNQFEVILALSQGADYILMDEPFAGNDVFNREDFYKVLLGILEPTETVVLSTHLLEEVEHFVGRAVLLRAGAVVGDTSVLELEERGMDLMAFVKSAYGYEPDRVSRALDRLTEEGEEETP
;
A
#
# COMPACT_ATOMS: atom_id res chain seq x y z
N MET A 1 -1.59 17.86 -4.54
CA MET A 1 -2.59 16.98 -3.89
C MET A 1 -3.01 15.90 -4.89
N LEU A 2 -3.01 14.62 -4.48
CA LEU A 2 -3.62 13.52 -5.24
C LEU A 2 -5.10 13.45 -4.88
N GLU A 3 -5.98 13.60 -5.84
CA GLU A 3 -7.44 13.49 -5.66
C GLU A 3 -8.02 12.36 -6.46
N ILE A 4 -8.88 11.59 -5.83
CA ILE A 4 -9.64 10.47 -6.39
C ILE A 4 -11.12 10.74 -6.13
N LYS A 5 -11.96 10.78 -7.19
CA LYS A 5 -13.39 11.08 -7.07
C LYS A 5 -14.22 10.03 -7.78
N ASN A 6 -15.16 9.45 -7.05
CA ASN A 6 -16.12 8.44 -7.51
C ASN A 6 -15.46 7.32 -8.32
N LEU A 7 -14.32 6.83 -7.84
CA LEU A 7 -13.53 5.82 -8.56
C LEU A 7 -14.23 4.46 -8.53
N GLN A 8 -14.50 3.93 -9.72
CA GLN A 8 -15.16 2.64 -9.88
C GLN A 8 -14.33 1.73 -10.78
N LYS A 9 -14.24 0.46 -10.38
CA LYS A 9 -13.58 -0.58 -11.19
C LYS A 9 -14.35 -1.88 -11.11
N VAL A 10 -14.67 -2.41 -12.27
CA VAL A 10 -15.31 -3.72 -12.41
C VAL A 10 -14.41 -4.61 -13.27
N TYR A 11 -14.17 -5.83 -12.81
CA TYR A 11 -13.51 -6.88 -13.58
C TYR A 11 -14.55 -7.79 -14.23
N GLY A 12 -14.16 -8.45 -15.33
CA GLY A 12 -15.02 -9.38 -16.06
C GLY A 12 -15.89 -8.70 -17.10
N ILE A 13 -16.84 -9.46 -17.64
CA ILE A 13 -17.74 -9.02 -18.71
C ILE A 13 -19.07 -8.59 -18.09
N PRO A 14 -19.55 -7.35 -18.35
CA PRO A 14 -20.85 -6.90 -17.88
C PRO A 14 -21.98 -7.89 -18.24
N GLY A 15 -22.81 -8.23 -17.26
CA GLY A 15 -23.92 -9.16 -17.45
C GLY A 15 -23.58 -10.66 -17.43
N VAL A 16 -22.27 -11.02 -17.43
CA VAL A 16 -21.84 -12.43 -17.44
C VAL A 16 -21.01 -12.78 -16.20
N SER A 17 -19.95 -12.01 -15.91
CA SER A 17 -19.01 -12.30 -14.82
C SER A 17 -18.52 -11.02 -14.13
N ALA A 18 -19.31 -9.95 -14.16
CA ALA A 18 -18.94 -8.67 -13.57
C ALA A 18 -18.71 -8.77 -12.07
N LYS A 19 -17.50 -8.43 -11.62
CA LYS A 19 -17.12 -8.37 -10.21
C LYS A 19 -16.63 -6.96 -9.89
N PRO A 20 -17.37 -6.16 -9.12
CA PRO A 20 -16.92 -4.85 -8.67
C PRO A 20 -15.74 -5.01 -7.73
N ALA A 21 -14.67 -4.24 -7.97
CA ALA A 21 -13.48 -4.19 -7.14
C ALA A 21 -13.33 -2.84 -6.46
N LEU A 22 -13.80 -1.75 -7.11
CA LEU A 22 -13.94 -0.42 -6.50
C LEU A 22 -15.35 0.09 -6.78
N ASN A 23 -15.95 0.70 -5.76
CA ASN A 23 -17.36 1.07 -5.77
C ASN A 23 -17.56 2.52 -5.28
N GLY A 24 -17.10 3.49 -6.08
CA GLY A 24 -17.26 4.91 -5.76
C GLY A 24 -16.28 5.38 -4.66
N VAL A 25 -14.98 5.10 -4.82
CA VAL A 25 -13.95 5.56 -3.89
C VAL A 25 -13.71 7.04 -4.09
N ASP A 26 -13.86 7.80 -2.99
CA ASP A 26 -13.43 9.19 -2.85
C ASP A 26 -12.28 9.22 -1.86
N LEU A 27 -11.14 9.81 -2.26
CA LEU A 27 -9.94 9.92 -1.43
C LEU A 27 -9.09 11.10 -1.89
N SER A 28 -8.64 11.93 -0.95
CA SER A 28 -7.67 12.99 -1.20
C SER A 28 -6.44 12.76 -0.35
N VAL A 29 -5.26 12.81 -0.94
CA VAL A 29 -3.98 12.62 -0.24
C VAL A 29 -3.12 13.87 -0.46
N GLY A 30 -2.74 14.51 0.65
CA GLY A 30 -1.89 15.71 0.65
C GLY A 30 -0.42 15.38 0.40
N GLN A 31 0.40 16.44 0.33
CA GLN A 31 1.85 16.29 0.31
C GLN A 31 2.39 16.06 1.73
N GLY A 32 3.42 15.22 1.84
CA GLY A 32 4.08 14.92 3.10
C GLY A 32 3.30 13.97 4.03
N GLU A 33 2.19 13.39 3.56
CA GLU A 33 1.43 12.43 4.35
C GLU A 33 2.05 11.03 4.30
N LEU A 34 1.96 10.32 5.43
CA LEU A 34 2.21 8.89 5.54
C LEU A 34 0.87 8.19 5.75
N VAL A 35 0.31 7.65 4.69
CA VAL A 35 -1.04 7.07 4.67
C VAL A 35 -0.97 5.56 4.67
N GLY A 36 -1.56 4.93 5.68
CA GLY A 36 -1.84 3.50 5.70
C GLY A 36 -3.17 3.21 5.00
N LEU A 37 -3.14 2.43 3.93
CA LEU A 37 -4.32 1.93 3.24
C LEU A 37 -4.60 0.50 3.71
N PHE A 38 -5.54 0.36 4.62
CA PHE A 38 -5.86 -0.91 5.27
C PHE A 38 -7.09 -1.57 4.67
N GLY A 39 -7.15 -2.89 4.77
CA GLY A 39 -8.29 -3.65 4.31
C GLY A 39 -7.98 -5.13 4.19
N GLU A 40 -9.01 -5.96 4.26
CA GLU A 40 -8.89 -7.40 4.04
C GLU A 40 -8.36 -7.73 2.63
N ASN A 41 -7.93 -8.97 2.44
CA ASN A 41 -7.59 -9.45 1.11
C ASN A 41 -8.83 -9.38 0.20
N GLY A 42 -8.67 -8.77 -0.98
CA GLY A 42 -9.78 -8.53 -1.90
C GLY A 42 -10.60 -7.26 -1.63
N ALA A 43 -10.24 -6.43 -0.63
CA ALA A 43 -10.92 -5.15 -0.36
C ALA A 43 -10.79 -4.12 -1.49
N GLY A 44 -9.80 -4.29 -2.40
CA GLY A 44 -9.57 -3.39 -3.53
C GLY A 44 -8.30 -2.55 -3.46
N LYS A 45 -7.45 -2.71 -2.43
CA LYS A 45 -6.22 -1.92 -2.22
C LYS A 45 -5.30 -1.87 -3.45
N THR A 46 -4.85 -3.03 -3.90
CA THR A 46 -4.02 -3.18 -5.11
C THR A 46 -4.70 -2.59 -6.35
N THR A 47 -6.02 -2.80 -6.48
CA THR A 47 -6.80 -2.26 -7.61
C THR A 47 -6.81 -0.73 -7.57
N LEU A 48 -7.00 -0.13 -6.39
CA LEU A 48 -6.96 1.32 -6.21
C LEU A 48 -5.60 1.89 -6.63
N LEU A 49 -4.50 1.34 -6.10
CA LEU A 49 -3.15 1.79 -6.44
C LEU A 49 -2.85 1.64 -7.95
N LYS A 50 -3.23 0.50 -8.56
CA LYS A 50 -3.06 0.28 -10.00
C LYS A 50 -3.91 1.22 -10.86
N CYS A 51 -5.10 1.64 -10.40
CA CYS A 51 -5.90 2.67 -11.07
C CYS A 51 -5.23 4.05 -10.99
N VAL A 52 -4.69 4.43 -9.82
CA VAL A 52 -3.95 5.70 -9.65
C VAL A 52 -2.77 5.79 -10.61
N LEU A 53 -2.07 4.69 -10.83
CA LEU A 53 -0.95 4.59 -11.78
C LEU A 53 -1.37 4.52 -13.25
N GLY A 54 -2.68 4.49 -13.55
CA GLY A 54 -3.17 4.32 -14.92
C GLY A 54 -2.91 2.94 -15.52
N LEU A 55 -2.53 1.95 -14.69
CA LEU A 55 -2.30 0.56 -15.12
C LEU A 55 -3.62 -0.20 -15.38
N LEU A 56 -4.72 0.30 -14.83
CA LEU A 56 -6.07 -0.27 -15.01
C LEU A 56 -7.03 0.82 -15.48
N GLY A 57 -7.88 0.48 -16.45
CA GLY A 57 -9.00 1.35 -16.83
C GLY A 57 -10.05 1.40 -15.72
N TYR A 58 -10.64 2.57 -15.47
CA TYR A 58 -11.60 2.85 -14.41
C TYR A 58 -12.64 3.87 -14.87
N ALA A 59 -13.73 4.04 -14.11
CA ALA A 59 -14.64 5.17 -14.18
C ALA A 59 -14.40 6.09 -12.96
N GLY A 60 -14.74 7.37 -13.09
CA GLY A 60 -14.41 8.40 -12.12
C GLY A 60 -13.22 9.26 -12.53
N THR A 61 -12.63 10.01 -11.62
CA THR A 61 -11.50 10.90 -11.91
C THR A 61 -10.35 10.71 -10.91
N ILE A 62 -9.11 10.79 -11.42
CA ILE A 62 -7.88 10.80 -10.62
C ILE A 62 -7.04 11.98 -11.12
N THR A 63 -6.67 12.88 -10.23
CA THR A 63 -5.89 14.07 -10.55
C THR A 63 -4.71 14.27 -9.61
N LEU A 64 -3.66 14.89 -10.13
CA LEU A 64 -2.52 15.43 -9.38
C LEU A 64 -2.55 16.96 -9.50
N ASP A 65 -2.80 17.66 -8.38
CA ASP A 65 -2.97 19.11 -8.31
C ASP A 65 -4.02 19.65 -9.32
N GLY A 66 -5.12 18.91 -9.47
CA GLY A 66 -6.22 19.25 -10.38
C GLY A 66 -6.04 18.75 -11.82
N GLU A 67 -4.84 18.33 -12.21
CA GLU A 67 -4.55 17.83 -13.55
C GLU A 67 -4.72 16.30 -13.64
N PRO A 68 -5.35 15.76 -14.68
CA PRO A 68 -5.47 14.29 -14.85
C PRO A 68 -4.09 13.62 -14.88
N VAL A 69 -4.02 12.40 -14.32
CA VAL A 69 -2.81 11.59 -14.41
C VAL A 69 -2.59 11.14 -15.85
N THR A 70 -1.46 11.53 -16.44
CA THR A 70 -1.07 11.28 -17.81
C THR A 70 0.42 10.95 -17.92
N ARG A 71 0.90 10.61 -19.10
CA ARG A 71 2.33 10.39 -19.35
C ARG A 71 3.19 11.62 -19.02
N ALA A 72 2.63 12.81 -19.03
CA ALA A 72 3.38 14.05 -18.76
C ALA A 72 3.69 14.24 -17.27
N ASN A 73 2.86 13.69 -16.37
CA ASN A 73 3.01 13.85 -14.92
C ASN A 73 3.15 12.52 -14.15
N ILE A 74 3.14 11.37 -14.83
CA ILE A 74 3.23 10.04 -14.21
C ILE A 74 4.55 9.84 -13.43
N ALA A 75 5.64 10.51 -13.81
CA ALA A 75 6.92 10.47 -13.10
C ALA A 75 6.84 11.08 -11.68
N ARG A 76 5.72 11.74 -11.32
CA ARG A 76 5.41 12.19 -9.97
C ARG A 76 4.87 11.05 -9.07
N LEU A 77 4.56 9.91 -9.66
CA LEU A 77 4.13 8.69 -8.98
C LEU A 77 5.21 7.62 -9.10
N SER A 78 5.50 6.92 -8.02
CA SER A 78 6.31 5.70 -8.05
C SER A 78 5.56 4.55 -7.40
N PHE A 79 5.95 3.32 -7.70
CA PHE A 79 5.25 2.14 -7.26
C PHE A 79 6.20 1.03 -6.83
N ALA A 80 5.96 0.46 -5.66
CA ALA A 80 6.58 -0.77 -5.20
C ALA A 80 5.50 -1.82 -4.98
N THR A 81 5.70 -3.03 -5.48
CA THR A 81 4.74 -4.13 -5.38
C THR A 81 5.44 -5.47 -5.17
N CYS A 82 4.83 -6.37 -4.43
CA CYS A 82 5.31 -7.75 -4.27
C CYS A 82 5.26 -8.58 -5.57
N GLU A 83 4.55 -8.11 -6.61
CA GLU A 83 4.56 -8.73 -7.95
C GLU A 83 5.85 -8.42 -8.73
N HIS A 84 6.65 -7.48 -8.27
CA HIS A 84 7.90 -6.97 -8.82
C HIS A 84 7.78 -6.37 -10.23
N SER A 85 8.06 -5.08 -10.34
CA SER A 85 8.01 -4.32 -11.61
C SER A 85 9.36 -4.22 -12.30
N PHE A 86 10.45 -4.63 -11.65
CA PHE A 86 11.80 -4.54 -12.18
C PHE A 86 12.10 -5.58 -13.28
N PHE A 87 13.11 -5.31 -14.07
CA PHE A 87 13.60 -6.24 -15.10
C PHE A 87 14.47 -7.34 -14.47
N PRO A 88 14.06 -8.62 -14.45
CA PRO A 88 14.72 -9.66 -13.65
C PRO A 88 16.15 -9.98 -14.10
N HIS A 89 16.53 -9.62 -15.34
CA HIS A 89 17.84 -9.88 -15.92
C HIS A 89 18.77 -8.66 -15.96
N LEU A 90 18.26 -7.46 -15.64
CA LEU A 90 19.04 -6.25 -15.61
C LEU A 90 19.64 -6.07 -14.21
N THR A 91 20.94 -5.79 -14.11
CA THR A 91 21.58 -5.56 -12.80
C THR A 91 21.05 -4.31 -12.11
N PRO A 92 21.17 -4.15 -10.77
CA PRO A 92 20.83 -2.91 -10.10
C PRO A 92 21.50 -1.67 -10.70
N ALA A 93 22.77 -1.78 -11.12
CA ALA A 93 23.46 -0.71 -11.84
C ALA A 93 22.77 -0.38 -13.17
N GLY A 94 22.33 -1.40 -13.91
CA GLY A 94 21.59 -1.21 -15.15
C GLY A 94 20.20 -0.59 -14.92
N HIS A 95 19.49 -0.98 -13.83
CA HIS A 95 18.22 -0.34 -13.46
C HIS A 95 18.43 1.13 -13.13
N ARG A 96 19.44 1.47 -12.34
CA ARG A 96 19.80 2.86 -12.04
C ARG A 96 19.97 3.68 -13.33
N ASP A 97 20.73 3.16 -14.28
CA ASP A 97 21.00 3.86 -15.53
C ASP A 97 19.74 3.99 -16.40
N PHE A 98 18.89 2.96 -16.41
CA PHE A 98 17.60 2.97 -17.10
C PHE A 98 16.61 3.98 -16.48
N TYR A 99 16.48 4.02 -15.14
CA TYR A 99 15.49 4.87 -14.47
C TYR A 99 15.86 6.36 -14.48
N ARG A 100 17.11 6.73 -14.69
CA ARG A 100 17.56 8.13 -14.80
C ARG A 100 16.88 8.88 -15.94
N GLU A 101 16.56 8.21 -17.05
CA GLU A 101 15.93 8.86 -18.19
C GLU A 101 14.45 9.20 -17.95
N PRO A 102 13.56 8.26 -17.57
CA PRO A 102 12.16 8.55 -17.33
C PRO A 102 11.88 9.29 -16.02
N PHE A 103 12.83 9.28 -15.07
CA PHE A 103 12.69 9.96 -13.78
C PHE A 103 13.76 11.02 -13.58
N PRO A 104 13.57 12.25 -14.08
CA PRO A 104 14.59 13.30 -14.06
C PRO A 104 14.99 13.74 -12.64
N ARG A 105 14.19 13.42 -11.62
CA ARG A 105 14.48 13.69 -10.21
C ARG A 105 15.09 12.49 -9.49
N TRP A 106 15.67 11.54 -10.22
CA TRP A 106 16.32 10.35 -9.66
C TRP A 106 17.29 10.68 -8.52
N ARG A 107 17.14 9.98 -7.40
CA ARG A 107 17.87 10.19 -6.14
C ARG A 107 19.07 9.25 -6.02
N GLU A 108 20.14 9.54 -6.75
CA GLU A 108 21.33 8.67 -6.81
C GLU A 108 21.90 8.32 -5.42
N LYS A 109 22.06 9.32 -4.54
CA LYS A 109 22.60 9.09 -3.20
C LYS A 109 21.70 8.20 -2.35
N ARG A 110 20.38 8.36 -2.50
CA ARG A 110 19.39 7.53 -1.80
C ARG A 110 19.45 6.08 -2.30
N PHE A 111 19.51 5.90 -3.61
CA PHE A 111 19.66 4.58 -4.21
C PHE A 111 20.90 3.85 -3.68
N GLN A 112 22.07 4.48 -3.70
CA GLN A 112 23.32 3.90 -3.21
C GLN A 112 23.23 3.55 -1.71
N ALA A 113 22.76 4.50 -0.88
CA ALA A 113 22.64 4.29 0.56
C ALA A 113 21.69 3.15 0.92
N LEU A 114 20.57 3.00 0.20
CA LEU A 114 19.63 1.90 0.42
C LEU A 114 20.19 0.55 -0.06
N MET A 115 20.88 0.52 -1.21
CA MET A 115 21.55 -0.69 -1.68
C MET A 115 22.60 -1.18 -0.67
N ASP A 116 23.38 -0.24 -0.09
CA ASP A 116 24.39 -0.55 0.92
C ASP A 116 23.72 -1.00 2.24
N PHE A 117 22.68 -0.32 2.69
CA PHE A 117 21.94 -0.67 3.91
C PHE A 117 21.40 -2.10 3.86
N PHE A 118 20.73 -2.47 2.75
CA PHE A 118 20.20 -3.81 2.55
C PHE A 118 21.25 -4.82 2.06
N ARG A 119 22.50 -4.39 1.87
CA ARG A 119 23.62 -5.22 1.37
C ARG A 119 23.29 -5.93 0.07
N LEU A 120 22.60 -5.25 -0.84
CA LEU A 120 22.25 -5.81 -2.13
C LEU A 120 23.39 -5.61 -3.14
N PRO A 121 23.76 -6.65 -3.89
CA PRO A 121 24.90 -6.56 -4.82
C PRO A 121 24.52 -5.79 -6.08
N MET A 122 25.29 -4.76 -6.43
CA MET A 122 25.09 -3.91 -7.61
C MET A 122 25.27 -4.63 -8.96
N ASN A 123 25.98 -5.75 -8.96
CA ASN A 123 26.41 -6.47 -10.17
C ASN A 123 25.67 -7.80 -10.39
N LYS A 124 24.72 -8.16 -9.55
CA LYS A 124 23.91 -9.38 -9.71
C LYS A 124 22.47 -9.02 -10.08
N ALA A 125 21.94 -9.68 -11.10
CA ALA A 125 20.57 -9.44 -11.54
C ALA A 125 19.53 -9.85 -10.46
N PRO A 126 18.48 -9.05 -10.22
CA PRO A 126 17.45 -9.31 -9.20
C PRO A 126 16.71 -10.63 -9.38
N GLY A 127 16.72 -11.23 -10.57
CA GLY A 127 16.20 -12.57 -10.80
C GLY A 127 16.83 -13.63 -9.88
N SER A 128 18.10 -13.41 -9.43
CA SER A 128 18.84 -14.32 -8.53
C SER A 128 18.67 -13.97 -7.04
N PHE A 129 17.95 -12.90 -6.71
CA PHE A 129 17.72 -12.49 -5.32
C PHE A 129 16.71 -13.41 -4.62
N SER A 130 16.80 -13.51 -3.30
CA SER A 130 15.73 -14.09 -2.49
C SER A 130 14.45 -13.25 -2.61
N THR A 131 13.30 -13.80 -2.22
CA THR A 131 12.03 -13.06 -2.23
C THR A 131 12.13 -11.75 -1.43
N GLY A 132 12.70 -11.80 -0.21
CA GLY A 132 12.92 -10.61 0.59
C GLY A 132 13.82 -9.57 -0.08
N GLN A 133 14.93 -10.02 -0.68
CA GLN A 133 15.83 -9.12 -1.43
C GLN A 133 15.16 -8.50 -2.66
N LYS A 134 14.27 -9.24 -3.33
CA LYS A 134 13.48 -8.72 -4.45
C LYS A 134 12.53 -7.62 -3.98
N ASN A 135 11.83 -7.84 -2.87
CA ASN A 135 10.94 -6.84 -2.29
C ASN A 135 11.72 -5.59 -1.87
N GLN A 136 12.86 -5.76 -1.20
CA GLN A 136 13.74 -4.66 -0.83
C GLN A 136 14.20 -3.86 -2.06
N PHE A 137 14.61 -4.55 -3.13
CA PHE A 137 15.05 -3.89 -4.35
C PHE A 137 13.93 -3.13 -5.06
N GLU A 138 12.72 -3.68 -5.10
CA GLU A 138 11.53 -3.00 -5.62
C GLU A 138 11.27 -1.68 -4.88
N VAL A 139 11.32 -1.71 -3.56
CA VAL A 139 11.13 -0.52 -2.73
C VAL A 139 12.26 0.50 -2.91
N ILE A 140 13.52 0.04 -3.02
CA ILE A 140 14.66 0.91 -3.31
C ILE A 140 14.45 1.67 -4.62
N LEU A 141 13.99 0.98 -5.67
CA LEU A 141 13.70 1.63 -6.94
C LEU A 141 12.62 2.69 -6.79
N ALA A 142 11.49 2.37 -6.15
CA ALA A 142 10.38 3.30 -5.97
C ALA A 142 10.79 4.56 -5.18
N LEU A 143 11.53 4.39 -4.07
CA LEU A 143 12.04 5.48 -3.24
C LEU A 143 13.09 6.35 -3.93
N SER A 144 13.76 5.81 -4.95
CA SER A 144 14.84 6.51 -5.63
C SER A 144 14.37 7.28 -6.87
N GLN A 145 13.14 7.10 -7.32
CA GLN A 145 12.61 7.77 -8.52
C GLN A 145 12.38 9.28 -8.32
N GLY A 146 12.37 9.79 -7.09
CA GLY A 146 12.13 11.20 -6.78
C GLY A 146 10.67 11.61 -7.07
N ALA A 147 9.74 10.68 -6.91
CA ALA A 147 8.31 10.91 -7.04
C ALA A 147 7.77 11.74 -5.87
N ASP A 148 6.67 12.46 -6.11
CA ASP A 148 5.96 13.20 -5.05
C ASP A 148 5.09 12.25 -4.22
N TYR A 149 4.55 11.19 -4.85
CA TYR A 149 3.71 10.16 -4.23
C TYR A 149 4.32 8.79 -4.49
N ILE A 150 4.65 8.10 -3.43
CA ILE A 150 5.27 6.77 -3.43
C ILE A 150 4.20 5.77 -2.99
N LEU A 151 3.70 4.98 -3.92
CA LEU A 151 2.68 3.99 -3.67
C LEU A 151 3.35 2.64 -3.39
N MET A 152 2.97 1.99 -2.30
CA MET A 152 3.55 0.70 -1.90
C MET A 152 2.43 -0.31 -1.66
N ASP A 153 2.44 -1.41 -2.40
CA ASP A 153 1.44 -2.48 -2.28
C ASP A 153 2.05 -3.71 -1.63
N GLU A 154 1.73 -3.95 -0.36
CA GLU A 154 2.25 -5.04 0.45
C GLU A 154 3.79 -5.17 0.36
N PRO A 155 4.57 -4.10 0.54
CA PRO A 155 5.99 -4.06 0.19
C PRO A 155 6.86 -5.03 1.01
N PHE A 156 6.33 -5.54 2.13
CA PHE A 156 7.04 -6.44 3.04
C PHE A 156 6.47 -7.85 3.11
N ALA A 157 5.57 -8.20 2.20
CA ALA A 157 5.05 -9.56 2.13
C ALA A 157 6.23 -10.57 2.04
N GLY A 158 6.31 -11.49 3.01
CA GLY A 158 7.37 -12.50 3.05
C GLY A 158 8.74 -12.05 3.59
N ASN A 159 8.85 -10.84 4.14
CA ASN A 159 10.05 -10.38 4.85
C ASN A 159 9.99 -10.75 6.34
N ASP A 160 11.18 -10.90 6.95
CA ASP A 160 11.31 -11.12 8.39
C ASP A 160 10.92 -9.85 9.17
N VAL A 161 10.30 -10.03 10.34
CA VAL A 161 9.80 -8.95 11.22
C VAL A 161 10.90 -7.95 11.58
N PHE A 162 12.11 -8.40 11.91
CA PHE A 162 13.24 -7.52 12.27
C PHE A 162 13.67 -6.61 11.12
N ASN A 163 13.65 -7.11 9.90
CA ASN A 163 13.99 -6.31 8.73
C ASN A 163 12.94 -5.23 8.42
N ARG A 164 11.70 -5.40 8.86
CA ARG A 164 10.60 -4.46 8.62
C ARG A 164 10.71 -3.24 9.52
N GLU A 165 10.95 -3.41 10.83
CA GLU A 165 11.10 -2.29 11.77
C GLU A 165 12.27 -1.37 11.39
N ASP A 166 13.43 -1.95 11.08
CA ASP A 166 14.59 -1.19 10.64
C ASP A 166 14.32 -0.45 9.32
N PHE A 167 13.57 -1.08 8.42
CA PHE A 167 13.18 -0.43 7.18
C PHE A 167 12.25 0.78 7.43
N TYR A 168 11.25 0.68 8.29
CA TYR A 168 10.38 1.83 8.61
C TYR A 168 11.18 2.99 9.21
N LYS A 169 12.14 2.72 10.10
CA LYS A 169 13.04 3.74 10.64
C LYS A 169 13.87 4.42 9.54
N VAL A 170 14.41 3.62 8.62
CA VAL A 170 15.16 4.15 7.46
C VAL A 170 14.25 4.96 6.56
N LEU A 171 13.05 4.47 6.25
CA LEU A 171 12.09 5.17 5.42
C LEU A 171 11.76 6.54 6.01
N LEU A 172 11.42 6.64 7.29
CA LEU A 172 11.18 7.92 7.98
C LEU A 172 12.40 8.86 7.91
N GLY A 173 13.60 8.30 8.03
CA GLY A 173 14.84 9.10 8.02
C GLY A 173 15.25 9.64 6.64
N ILE A 174 14.75 9.06 5.54
CA ILE A 174 15.15 9.44 4.18
C ILE A 174 14.09 10.21 3.41
N LEU A 175 12.82 10.17 3.85
CA LEU A 175 11.73 10.89 3.20
C LEU A 175 11.93 12.40 3.35
N GLU A 176 11.70 13.12 2.26
CA GLU A 176 11.63 14.57 2.31
C GLU A 176 10.23 15.01 2.79
N PRO A 177 10.10 16.19 3.42
CA PRO A 177 8.81 16.65 3.96
C PRO A 177 7.69 16.77 2.93
N THR A 178 8.03 16.83 1.66
CA THR A 178 7.07 16.92 0.54
C THR A 178 6.75 15.57 -0.10
N GLU A 179 7.50 14.52 0.23
CA GLU A 179 7.24 13.18 -0.28
C GLU A 179 6.12 12.50 0.51
N THR A 180 5.15 11.97 -0.19
CA THR A 180 3.97 11.29 0.36
C THR A 180 4.10 9.80 0.14
N VAL A 181 3.81 9.00 1.16
CA VAL A 181 3.76 7.54 1.04
C VAL A 181 2.33 7.06 1.26
N VAL A 182 1.84 6.23 0.35
CA VAL A 182 0.61 5.46 0.53
C VAL A 182 1.00 3.99 0.59
N LEU A 183 0.92 3.42 1.77
CA LEU A 183 1.30 2.04 2.06
C LEU A 183 0.07 1.16 2.22
N SER A 184 -0.17 0.23 1.30
CA SER A 184 -1.20 -0.78 1.47
C SER A 184 -0.64 -1.97 2.25
N THR A 185 -1.35 -2.38 3.30
CA THR A 185 -1.04 -3.59 4.06
C THR A 185 -2.27 -4.13 4.78
N HIS A 186 -2.24 -5.41 5.12
CA HIS A 186 -3.18 -6.04 6.04
C HIS A 186 -2.59 -6.22 7.45
N LEU A 187 -1.31 -5.86 7.65
CA LEU A 187 -0.57 -6.00 8.90
C LEU A 187 -0.57 -4.67 9.66
N LEU A 188 -1.68 -4.39 10.36
CA LEU A 188 -1.91 -3.14 11.06
C LEU A 188 -0.87 -2.87 12.15
N GLU A 189 -0.59 -3.86 13.00
CA GLU A 189 0.31 -3.76 14.15
C GLU A 189 1.74 -3.37 13.77
N GLU A 190 2.15 -3.67 12.53
CA GLU A 190 3.49 -3.38 12.05
C GLU A 190 3.69 -1.92 11.63
N VAL A 191 2.60 -1.23 11.30
CA VAL A 191 2.66 0.12 10.71
C VAL A 191 1.96 1.19 11.55
N GLU A 192 1.29 0.82 12.64
CA GLU A 192 0.52 1.75 13.46
C GLU A 192 1.36 2.91 14.01
N HIS A 193 2.64 2.67 14.35
CA HIS A 193 3.56 3.69 14.84
C HIS A 193 4.25 4.49 13.72
N PHE A 194 3.93 4.17 12.47
CA PHE A 194 4.60 4.70 11.31
C PHE A 194 3.70 5.61 10.47
N VAL A 195 2.42 5.26 10.34
CA VAL A 195 1.47 6.01 9.54
C VAL A 195 0.88 7.19 10.33
N GLY A 196 0.73 8.33 9.67
CA GLY A 196 0.06 9.50 10.24
C GLY A 196 -1.45 9.54 9.97
N ARG A 197 -1.94 8.74 9.02
CA ARG A 197 -3.35 8.67 8.62
C ARG A 197 -3.72 7.26 8.20
N ALA A 198 -4.91 6.81 8.60
CA ALA A 198 -5.45 5.51 8.29
C ALA A 198 -6.67 5.63 7.38
N VAL A 199 -6.61 4.98 6.22
CA VAL A 199 -7.73 4.84 5.27
C VAL A 199 -8.13 3.37 5.22
N LEU A 200 -9.39 3.08 5.55
CA LEU A 200 -9.91 1.72 5.58
C LEU A 200 -10.76 1.43 4.34
N LEU A 201 -10.36 0.41 3.60
CA LEU A 201 -11.07 -0.03 2.40
C LEU A 201 -11.79 -1.36 2.67
N ARG A 202 -13.10 -1.41 2.40
CA ARG A 202 -13.92 -2.62 2.51
C ARG A 202 -14.83 -2.76 1.30
N ALA A 203 -14.82 -3.93 0.66
CA ALA A 203 -15.64 -4.22 -0.52
C ALA A 203 -15.60 -3.11 -1.60
N GLY A 204 -14.43 -2.54 -1.82
CA GLY A 204 -14.19 -1.51 -2.83
C GLY A 204 -14.64 -0.10 -2.44
N ALA A 205 -15.01 0.15 -1.20
CA ALA A 205 -15.40 1.47 -0.71
C ALA A 205 -14.55 1.89 0.50
N VAL A 206 -14.32 3.19 0.69
CA VAL A 206 -13.70 3.74 1.90
C VAL A 206 -14.75 3.73 3.01
N VAL A 207 -14.46 3.00 4.09
CA VAL A 207 -15.35 2.86 5.27
C VAL A 207 -14.83 3.60 6.49
N GLY A 208 -13.60 4.10 6.44
CA GLY A 208 -13.00 4.91 7.48
C GLY A 208 -11.80 5.69 6.93
N ASP A 209 -11.64 6.92 7.39
CA ASP A 209 -10.54 7.82 7.02
C ASP A 209 -10.32 8.79 8.17
N THR A 210 -9.17 8.71 8.83
CA THR A 210 -8.86 9.51 10.01
C THR A 210 -7.35 9.65 10.19
N SER A 211 -6.91 10.74 10.80
CA SER A 211 -5.52 10.86 11.24
C SER A 211 -5.28 10.11 12.54
N VAL A 212 -4.05 9.62 12.74
CA VAL A 212 -3.66 8.98 14.01
C VAL A 212 -3.79 9.96 15.17
N LEU A 213 -3.47 11.24 14.95
CA LEU A 213 -3.62 12.30 15.94
C LEU A 213 -5.08 12.46 16.41
N GLU A 214 -6.05 12.44 15.49
CA GLU A 214 -7.48 12.48 15.85
C GLU A 214 -7.91 11.25 16.65
N LEU A 215 -7.32 10.09 16.40
CA LEU A 215 -7.59 8.88 17.20
C LEU A 215 -7.03 9.03 18.61
N GLU A 216 -5.80 9.52 18.76
CA GLU A 216 -5.18 9.78 20.04
C GLU A 216 -5.99 10.80 20.87
N GLU A 217 -6.47 11.89 20.25
CA GLU A 217 -7.33 12.88 20.90
C GLU A 217 -8.66 12.29 21.40
N ARG A 218 -9.16 11.23 20.73
CA ARG A 218 -10.37 10.49 21.14
C ARG A 218 -10.08 9.36 22.14
N GLY A 219 -8.80 9.16 22.51
CA GLY A 219 -8.37 8.04 23.37
C GLY A 219 -8.57 6.66 22.72
N MET A 220 -8.52 6.59 21.40
CA MET A 220 -8.73 5.38 20.60
C MET A 220 -7.42 5.00 19.91
N ASP A 221 -7.03 3.75 19.98
CA ASP A 221 -5.92 3.22 19.16
C ASP A 221 -6.39 2.83 17.74
N LEU A 222 -5.44 2.65 16.84
CA LEU A 222 -5.71 2.33 15.44
C LEU A 222 -6.44 0.97 15.30
N MET A 223 -6.11 -0.01 16.14
CA MET A 223 -6.77 -1.32 16.12
C MET A 223 -8.25 -1.21 16.53
N ALA A 224 -8.56 -0.41 17.56
CA ALA A 224 -9.94 -0.16 17.99
C ALA A 224 -10.74 0.56 16.89
N PHE A 225 -10.13 1.53 16.19
CA PHE A 225 -10.75 2.20 15.06
C PHE A 225 -11.09 1.21 13.94
N VAL A 226 -10.13 0.36 13.56
CA VAL A 226 -10.33 -0.67 12.53
C VAL A 226 -11.46 -1.63 12.93
N LYS A 227 -11.43 -2.16 14.17
CA LYS A 227 -12.48 -3.04 14.68
C LYS A 227 -13.85 -2.39 14.61
N SER A 228 -13.95 -1.12 15.02
CA SER A 228 -15.20 -0.34 14.96
C SER A 228 -15.70 -0.17 13.53
N ALA A 229 -14.84 0.27 12.60
CA ALA A 229 -15.20 0.49 11.19
C ALA A 229 -15.62 -0.80 10.47
N TYR A 230 -15.03 -1.94 10.86
CA TYR A 230 -15.43 -3.26 10.33
C TYR A 230 -16.62 -3.89 11.05
N GLY A 231 -17.15 -3.24 12.09
CA GLY A 231 -18.26 -3.79 12.88
C GLY A 231 -17.88 -5.09 13.60
N TYR A 232 -16.64 -5.13 14.17
CA TYR A 232 -16.19 -6.30 14.93
C TYR A 232 -17.00 -6.45 16.21
N GLU A 233 -17.60 -7.61 16.40
CA GLU A 233 -18.34 -7.97 17.61
C GLU A 233 -17.46 -8.85 18.51
N PRO A 234 -16.98 -8.36 19.69
CA PRO A 234 -16.13 -9.12 20.60
C PRO A 234 -16.75 -10.46 21.04
N ASP A 235 -18.06 -10.48 21.25
CA ASP A 235 -18.79 -11.63 21.78
C ASP A 235 -19.22 -12.66 20.72
N ARG A 236 -18.83 -12.45 19.46
CA ARG A 236 -19.22 -13.36 18.35
C ARG A 236 -18.76 -14.78 18.60
N VAL A 237 -17.51 -14.95 19.11
CA VAL A 237 -16.94 -16.27 19.37
C VAL A 237 -17.64 -16.93 20.56
N SER A 238 -17.84 -16.20 21.68
CA SER A 238 -18.56 -16.72 22.84
C SER A 238 -19.96 -17.16 22.47
N ARG A 239 -20.72 -16.32 21.77
CA ARG A 239 -22.07 -16.67 21.31
C ARG A 239 -22.10 -17.88 20.37
N ALA A 240 -21.07 -18.07 19.56
CA ALA A 240 -20.97 -19.25 18.68
C ALA A 240 -20.65 -20.53 19.47
N LEU A 241 -19.76 -20.43 20.46
CA LEU A 241 -19.42 -21.56 21.35
C LEU A 241 -20.61 -21.94 22.23
N ASP A 242 -21.33 -20.99 22.80
CA ASP A 242 -22.52 -21.23 23.62
C ASP A 242 -23.58 -22.03 22.84
N ARG A 243 -23.84 -21.66 21.57
CA ARG A 243 -24.77 -22.42 20.70
C ARG A 243 -24.31 -23.85 20.44
N LEU A 244 -23.00 -24.06 20.24
CA LEU A 244 -22.45 -25.39 19.99
C LEU A 244 -22.50 -26.28 21.24
N THR A 245 -22.42 -25.71 22.45
CA THR A 245 -22.56 -26.43 23.71
C THR A 245 -24.02 -26.74 24.04
N GLU A 246 -24.96 -25.84 23.74
CA GLU A 246 -26.41 -26.07 23.93
C GLU A 246 -26.94 -27.21 23.02
N GLU A 247 -26.48 -27.27 21.74
CA GLU A 247 -26.86 -28.37 20.83
C GLU A 247 -26.32 -29.75 21.27
N GLY A 248 -25.24 -29.79 22.06
CA GLY A 248 -24.66 -31.05 22.58
C GLY A 248 -25.40 -31.64 23.78
N GLU A 249 -26.25 -30.89 24.49
CA GLU A 249 -27.04 -31.34 25.63
C GLU A 249 -28.41 -31.92 25.23
N GLU A 250 -28.92 -31.64 24.04
CA GLU A 250 -30.22 -32.17 23.57
C GLU A 250 -30.13 -33.56 22.89
N GLU A 251 -28.93 -34.11 22.62
CA GLU A 251 -28.75 -35.41 21.95
C GLU A 251 -28.39 -36.56 22.91
N THR A 252 -28.74 -36.54 24.18
CA THR A 252 -28.61 -37.71 25.05
C THR A 252 -29.99 -38.30 25.36
N PRO A 253 -30.37 -39.47 24.77
CA PRO A 253 -31.61 -40.17 25.01
C PRO A 253 -31.64 -40.84 26.37
#